data_fdfc3f3aaf2d97775cec6b7c6af89b76
#
_entry.id   fdfc3f3aaf2d97775cec6b7c6af89b76
#
_cell.length_a   1.000
_cell.length_b   1.000
_cell.length_c   1.000
_cell.angle_alpha   90.00
_cell.angle_beta   90.00
_cell.angle_gamma   90.00
#
_symmetry.space_group_name_H-M   'P 1'
#
loop_
_entity.id
_entity.type
_entity.pdbx_description
1 polymer ?
#
loop_
_entity_poly.entity_id
_entity_poly.type
_entity_poly.pdbx_seq_one_letter_code
_entity_poly.pdbx_strand_id
1 'polypeptide(L)' 'MKTNRIIILKDQIGFGIYDTIEESFIGLLQKRGAGIAKSVWTKSGYAKSAFKEHTGVYFDEQDRYIIKEIK' A
#
# COMPACT_ATOMS: atom_id res chain seq x y z
N MET A 1 -4.90 15.68 2.41
CA MET A 1 -5.51 14.57 3.14
C MET A 1 -4.43 13.76 3.83
N LYS A 2 -4.70 13.38 5.03
CA LYS A 2 -3.72 12.61 5.78
C LYS A 2 -3.70 11.16 5.36
N THR A 3 -2.52 10.64 5.15
CA THR A 3 -2.34 9.21 5.01
C THR A 3 -2.58 8.60 6.39
N ASN A 4 -3.44 7.62 6.48
CA ASN A 4 -3.67 6.94 7.74
C ASN A 4 -2.42 6.18 8.14
N ARG A 5 -2.02 6.32 9.39
CA ARG A 5 -0.96 5.49 9.92
C ARG A 5 -1.42 4.06 10.00
N ILE A 6 -0.66 3.19 9.40
CA ILE A 6 -0.98 1.77 9.38
C ILE A 6 -0.06 1.06 10.35
N ILE A 7 -0.65 0.39 11.32
CA ILE A 7 0.10 -0.49 12.20
C ILE A 7 0.04 -1.89 11.61
N ILE A 8 1.20 -2.38 11.20
CA ILE A 8 1.28 -3.71 10.64
C ILE A 8 1.49 -4.69 11.77
N LEU A 9 0.58 -5.64 11.90
CA LEU A 9 0.66 -6.64 12.94
C LEU A 9 1.81 -7.59 12.68
N LYS A 10 2.41 -8.08 13.76
CA LYS A 10 3.61 -8.91 13.71
C LYS A 10 3.52 -10.12 12.81
N ASP A 11 2.36 -10.72 12.73
CA ASP A 11 2.13 -11.97 12.00
C ASP A 11 1.59 -11.75 10.59
N GLN A 12 1.48 -10.51 10.16
CA GLN A 12 1.12 -10.23 8.78
C GLN A 12 2.33 -10.42 7.88
N ILE A 13 2.16 -11.25 6.86
CA ILE A 13 3.21 -11.54 5.89
C ILE A 13 2.70 -11.14 4.51
N GLY A 14 3.53 -10.47 3.73
CA GLY A 14 3.13 -10.06 2.40
C GLY A 14 3.94 -8.88 1.91
N PHE A 15 3.33 -8.07 1.08
CA PHE A 15 3.96 -6.91 0.49
C PHE A 15 3.15 -5.66 0.81
N GLY A 16 3.84 -4.60 1.17
CA GLY A 16 3.22 -3.32 1.45
C GLY A 16 3.78 -2.23 0.55
N ILE A 17 3.05 -1.13 0.46
CA ILE A 17 3.50 0.05 -0.29
C ILE A 17 4.10 1.03 0.72
N TYR A 18 5.37 1.31 0.53
CA TYR A 18 6.13 2.18 1.42
C TYR A 18 6.35 3.55 0.80
N ASP A 19 5.98 4.60 1.55
CA ASP A 19 6.21 5.98 1.14
C ASP A 19 7.60 6.39 1.59
N THR A 20 8.49 6.62 0.63
CA THR A 20 9.88 6.94 0.92
C THR A 20 10.05 8.36 1.46
N ILE A 21 9.10 9.25 1.21
CA ILE A 21 9.16 10.63 1.71
C ILE A 21 8.70 10.67 3.16
N GLU A 22 7.56 10.05 3.45
CA GLU A 22 7.02 10.01 4.82
C GLU A 22 7.64 8.90 5.67
N GLU A 23 8.42 8.03 5.05
CA GLU A 23 9.07 6.90 5.71
C GLU A 23 8.09 6.02 6.48
N SER A 24 7.01 5.68 5.83
CA SER A 24 5.96 4.84 6.43
C SER A 24 5.20 4.08 5.36
N PHE A 25 4.61 2.96 5.77
CA PHE A 25 3.71 2.22 4.89
C PHE A 25 2.39 2.97 4.75
N ILE A 26 1.78 2.86 3.58
CA ILE A 26 0.47 3.46 3.35
C ILE A 26 -0.58 2.37 3.18
N GLY A 27 -1.82 2.73 3.47
CA GLY A 27 -2.97 1.90 3.18
C GLY A 27 -3.82 2.54 2.10
N LEU A 28 -4.42 1.72 1.27
CA LEU A 28 -5.32 2.19 0.22
C LEU A 28 -6.74 1.81 0.58
N LEU A 29 -7.62 2.82 0.61
CA LEU A 29 -9.02 2.57 0.87
C LEU A 29 -9.59 1.73 -0.27
N GLN A 30 -10.27 0.65 0.08
CA GLN A 30 -10.90 -0.18 -0.92
C GLN A 30 -12.23 0.42 -1.34
N LYS A 31 -12.55 0.28 -2.61
CA LYS A 31 -13.83 0.73 -3.14
C LYS A 31 -14.99 -0.04 -2.53
N ARG A 32 -14.73 -1.24 -2.06
CA ARG A 32 -15.71 -2.08 -1.39
C ARG A 32 -15.27 -2.29 0.05
N GLY A 33 -16.19 -2.21 0.94
CA GLY A 33 -15.91 -2.36 2.35
C GLY A 33 -15.77 -1.02 3.04
N ALA A 34 -16.51 -0.85 4.08
CA ALA A 34 -16.73 0.38 4.79
C ALA A 34 -15.45 0.94 5.41
N GLY A 35 -14.70 1.71 4.65
CA GLY A 35 -13.59 2.50 5.20
C GLY A 35 -12.37 1.73 5.67
N ILE A 36 -12.24 0.48 5.26
CA ILE A 36 -11.07 -0.32 5.67
C ILE A 36 -9.96 -0.13 4.65
N ALA A 37 -8.83 0.37 5.11
CA ALA A 37 -7.66 0.51 4.27
C ALA A 37 -6.92 -0.82 4.19
N LYS A 38 -6.59 -1.24 2.98
CA LYS A 38 -5.75 -2.42 2.79
C LYS A 38 -4.30 -1.98 2.72
N SER A 39 -3.45 -2.61 3.50
CA SER A 39 -2.03 -2.25 3.60
C SER A 39 -1.09 -3.40 3.27
N VAL A 40 -1.61 -4.62 3.17
CA VAL A 40 -0.78 -5.80 2.90
C VAL A 40 -1.41 -6.62 1.79
N TRP A 41 -0.60 -6.99 0.82
CA TRP A 41 -1.03 -7.83 -0.30
C TRP A 41 -0.16 -9.09 -0.34
N THR A 42 -0.74 -10.18 -0.79
CA THR A 42 -0.03 -11.47 -0.85
C THR A 42 1.05 -11.50 -1.93
N LYS A 43 0.91 -10.66 -2.96
CA LYS A 43 1.88 -10.58 -4.04
C LYS A 43 2.13 -9.12 -4.39
N SER A 44 3.36 -8.82 -4.79
CA SER A 44 3.74 -7.45 -5.14
C SER A 44 2.91 -6.92 -6.31
N GLY A 45 2.58 -7.77 -7.28
CA GLY A 45 1.74 -7.36 -8.40
C GLY A 45 0.36 -6.91 -7.98
N TYR A 46 -0.19 -7.50 -6.94
CA TYR A 46 -1.49 -7.08 -6.41
C TYR A 46 -1.41 -5.69 -5.81
N ALA A 47 -0.33 -5.41 -5.10
CA ALA A 47 -0.13 -4.07 -4.53
C ALA A 47 0.01 -3.02 -5.63
N LYS A 48 0.74 -3.32 -6.69
CA LYS A 48 0.91 -2.42 -7.83
C LYS A 48 -0.41 -2.16 -8.54
N SER A 49 -1.22 -3.20 -8.74
CA SER A 49 -2.54 -3.06 -9.37
C SER A 49 -3.47 -2.20 -8.53
N ALA A 50 -3.46 -2.41 -7.21
CA ALA A 50 -4.27 -1.61 -6.31
C ALA A 50 -3.85 -0.14 -6.35
N PHE A 51 -2.56 0.12 -6.42
CA PHE A 51 -2.03 1.46 -6.51
C PHE A 51 -2.53 2.17 -7.77
N LYS A 52 -2.43 1.49 -8.92
CA LYS A 52 -2.92 2.02 -10.19
C LYS A 52 -4.42 2.30 -10.13
N GLU A 53 -5.18 1.38 -9.59
CA GLU A 53 -6.62 1.53 -9.48
C GLU A 53 -7.00 2.71 -8.58
N HIS A 54 -6.23 2.92 -7.53
CA HIS A 54 -6.53 3.96 -6.55
C HIS A 54 -6.06 5.35 -7.00
N THR A 55 -4.89 5.45 -7.61
CA THR A 55 -4.27 6.73 -7.95
C THR A 55 -4.40 7.09 -9.43
N GLY A 56 -4.64 6.12 -10.30
CA GLY A 56 -4.63 6.34 -11.74
C GLY A 56 -3.24 6.33 -12.35
N VAL A 57 -2.20 6.15 -11.55
CA VAL A 57 -0.80 6.17 -12.00
C VAL A 57 -0.23 4.77 -11.90
N TYR A 58 0.46 4.32 -12.95
CA TYR A 58 1.15 3.04 -12.89
C TYR A 58 2.27 3.10 -11.87
N PHE A 59 2.38 2.05 -11.06
CA PHE A 59 3.34 2.05 -9.97
C PHE A 59 4.77 2.27 -10.46
N ASP A 60 5.12 1.68 -11.58
CA ASP A 60 6.48 1.78 -12.13
C ASP A 60 6.79 3.13 -12.77
N GLU A 61 5.80 4.01 -12.89
CA GLU A 61 5.99 5.34 -13.48
C GLU A 61 6.21 6.42 -12.43
N GLN A 62 6.37 6.04 -11.18
CA GLN A 62 6.66 6.97 -10.10
C GLN A 62 7.75 6.35 -9.22
N ASP A 63 8.43 7.17 -8.46
CA ASP A 63 9.54 6.71 -7.63
C ASP A 63 9.42 7.05 -6.15
N ARG A 64 8.31 7.68 -5.76
CA ARG A 64 8.08 8.00 -4.35
C ARG A 64 7.73 6.76 -3.53
N TYR A 65 6.92 5.88 -4.09
CA TYR A 65 6.44 4.69 -3.39
C TYR A 65 7.18 3.46 -3.89
N ILE A 66 7.51 2.58 -2.99
CA ILE A 66 8.16 1.31 -3.32
C ILE A 66 7.41 0.16 -2.66
N ILE A 67 7.61 -1.03 -3.18
CA ILE A 67 7.06 -2.23 -2.58
C ILE A 67 8.08 -2.79 -1.61
N LYS A 68 7.67 -3.02 -0.38
CA LYS A 68 8.52 -3.65 0.63
C LYS A 68 7.86 -4.92 1.14
N GLU A 69 8.65 -5.94 1.31
CA GLU A 69 8.20 -7.17 1.91
C GLU A 69 8.00 -6.96 3.41
N ILE A 70 6.87 -7.47 3.90
CA ILE A 70 6.52 -7.39 5.32
C ILE A 70 6.70 -8.77 5.91
N LYS A 71 7.48 -8.85 6.94
CA LYS A 71 7.78 -10.14 7.62
C LYS A 71 7.36 -10.09 9.07
#